data_9233185ff62bda579ba0c33d4a88a2e9
#
_entry.id   9233185ff62bda579ba0c33d4a88a2e9
#
_cell.length_a   1.000
_cell.length_b   1.000
_cell.length_c   1.000
_cell.angle_alpha   90.00
_cell.angle_beta   90.00
_cell.angle_gamma   90.00
#
_symmetry.space_group_name_H-M   'P 1'
#
loop_
_entity.id
_entity.type
_entity.pdbx_description
1 polymer ?
#
loop_
_entity_poly.entity_id
_entity_poly.type
_entity_poly.pdbx_seq_one_letter_code
_entity_poly.pdbx_strand_id
1 'polypeptide(L)'
;MLLLGCTPKGRNTEQHDIFFGVAETLKDLVPAIIEAWPEANGKIHIDAWRQVNHVDQHAVNVLNNQKLPSNQAPGRETKLFFLNLGGYKQNEFEEYHYKMLVACENKSVAIQRAKATAFYKHTGFKGATSHIDDKYGVDVDDIFEIKDILPQTIKEKYRIVLTPTDNATEDEVNLGYFILDKL
;
A
#
# COMPACT_ATOMS: atom_id res chain seq x y z
N MET A 1 1.45 6.72 -1.73
CA MET A 1 0.39 5.71 -1.60
C MET A 1 -0.93 6.35 -2.01
N LEU A 2 -1.65 5.73 -2.93
CA LEU A 2 -2.92 6.23 -3.46
C LEU A 2 -3.97 5.12 -3.39
N LEU A 3 -5.22 5.50 -3.09
CA LEU A 3 -6.40 4.68 -3.31
C LEU A 3 -7.01 5.12 -4.64
N LEU A 4 -7.04 4.23 -5.59
CA LEU A 4 -7.60 4.45 -6.92
C LEU A 4 -9.01 3.89 -6.99
N GLY A 5 -9.92 4.60 -7.65
CA GLY A 5 -11.28 4.17 -7.93
C GLY A 5 -11.59 4.16 -9.43
N CYS A 6 -12.38 3.19 -9.83
CA CYS A 6 -12.86 3.06 -11.22
C CYS A 6 -14.07 2.12 -11.27
N THR A 7 -14.97 2.36 -12.23
CA THR A 7 -16.00 1.38 -12.61
C THR A 7 -15.63 0.79 -13.97
N PRO A 8 -14.89 -0.33 -14.03
CA PRO A 8 -14.53 -0.95 -15.29
C PRO A 8 -15.76 -1.42 -16.07
N LYS A 9 -15.64 -1.54 -17.37
CA LYS A 9 -16.75 -1.99 -18.24
C LYS A 9 -17.27 -3.37 -17.78
N GLY A 10 -18.57 -3.46 -17.58
CA GLY A 10 -19.25 -4.72 -17.18
C GLY A 10 -19.26 -4.97 -15.67
N ARG A 11 -18.82 -4.02 -14.84
CA ARG A 11 -18.98 -4.04 -13.39
C ARG A 11 -20.19 -3.22 -12.97
N ASN A 12 -20.90 -3.67 -11.91
CA ASN A 12 -22.08 -2.99 -11.37
C ASN A 12 -21.72 -1.98 -10.27
N THR A 13 -20.56 -2.14 -9.66
CA THR A 13 -20.06 -1.29 -8.59
C THR A 13 -18.67 -0.80 -8.92
N GLU A 14 -18.29 0.29 -8.30
CA GLU A 14 -16.93 0.79 -8.33
C GLU A 14 -15.96 -0.23 -7.71
N GLN A 15 -14.79 -0.31 -8.29
CA GLN A 15 -13.67 -1.12 -7.81
C GLN A 15 -12.58 -0.18 -7.30
N HIS A 16 -11.87 -0.60 -6.27
CA HIS A 16 -10.75 0.15 -5.72
C HIS A 16 -9.48 -0.69 -5.71
N ASP A 17 -8.35 -0.03 -5.95
CA ASP A 17 -7.04 -0.64 -5.83
C ASP A 17 -6.04 0.31 -5.18
N ILE A 18 -4.92 -0.23 -4.72
CA ILE A 18 -3.84 0.54 -4.10
C ILE A 18 -2.67 0.68 -5.06
N PHE A 19 -2.25 1.92 -5.26
CA PHE A 19 -1.09 2.23 -6.09
C PHE A 19 0.04 2.85 -5.24
N PHE A 20 1.26 2.42 -5.51
CA PHE A 20 2.48 3.01 -4.97
C PHE A 20 3.34 3.57 -6.09
N GLY A 21 3.76 4.82 -5.93
CA GLY A 21 4.63 5.47 -6.89
C GLY A 21 5.60 6.44 -6.21
N VAL A 22 6.62 6.86 -6.94
CA VAL A 22 7.60 7.87 -6.55
C VAL A 22 7.63 8.95 -7.61
N ALA A 23 7.29 10.19 -7.23
CA ALA A 23 7.29 11.35 -8.11
C ALA A 23 7.37 12.63 -7.29
N GLU A 24 7.61 13.76 -7.93
CA GLU A 24 7.61 15.07 -7.28
C GLU A 24 6.19 15.60 -7.08
N THR A 25 5.28 15.30 -8.01
CA THR A 25 3.86 15.70 -7.95
C THR A 25 2.94 14.52 -8.25
N LEU A 26 1.66 14.61 -7.86
CA LEU A 26 0.65 13.63 -8.24
C LEU A 26 0.47 13.52 -9.76
N LYS A 27 0.58 14.63 -10.45
CA LYS A 27 0.48 14.69 -11.92
C LYS A 27 1.51 13.81 -12.62
N ASP A 28 2.72 13.75 -12.08
CA ASP A 28 3.81 12.94 -12.64
C ASP A 28 3.55 11.44 -12.51
N LEU A 29 2.63 11.03 -11.63
CA LEU A 29 2.22 9.64 -11.47
C LEU A 29 1.16 9.19 -12.48
N VAL A 30 0.46 10.12 -13.16
CA VAL A 30 -0.69 9.81 -14.04
C VAL A 30 -0.37 8.73 -15.09
N PRO A 31 0.76 8.79 -15.83
CA PRO A 31 1.07 7.74 -16.80
C PRO A 31 1.19 6.35 -16.17
N ALA A 32 1.87 6.26 -15.03
CA ALA A 32 2.06 4.99 -14.32
C ALA A 32 0.76 4.47 -13.69
N ILE A 33 -0.14 5.34 -13.24
CA ILE A 33 -1.46 4.97 -12.74
C ILE A 33 -2.30 4.34 -13.85
N ILE A 34 -2.31 4.95 -15.04
CA ILE A 34 -3.06 4.43 -16.21
C ILE A 34 -2.50 3.07 -16.64
N GLU A 35 -1.19 2.92 -16.65
CA GLU A 35 -0.52 1.65 -16.99
C GLU A 35 -0.80 0.55 -15.96
N ALA A 36 -0.91 0.90 -14.69
CA ALA A 36 -1.15 -0.05 -13.61
C ALA A 36 -2.56 -0.68 -13.65
N TRP A 37 -3.55 0.01 -14.23
CA TRP A 37 -4.93 -0.48 -14.28
C TRP A 37 -5.53 -0.40 -15.70
N PRO A 38 -5.09 -1.27 -16.63
CA PRO A 38 -5.51 -1.21 -18.04
C PRO A 38 -7.03 -1.38 -18.25
N GLU A 39 -7.69 -2.21 -17.42
CA GLU A 39 -9.13 -2.48 -17.51
C GLU A 39 -10.00 -1.26 -17.22
N ALA A 40 -9.45 -0.28 -16.50
CA ALA A 40 -10.09 1.00 -16.24
C ALA A 40 -10.20 1.87 -17.50
N ASN A 41 -9.42 1.56 -18.55
CA ASN A 41 -9.39 2.30 -19.82
C ASN A 41 -9.23 3.82 -19.61
N GLY A 42 -8.34 4.21 -18.71
CA GLY A 42 -8.05 5.60 -18.35
C GLY A 42 -9.13 6.31 -17.50
N LYS A 43 -10.23 5.65 -17.16
CA LYS A 43 -11.31 6.22 -16.32
C LYS A 43 -11.04 5.97 -14.84
N ILE A 44 -9.90 6.44 -14.38
CA ILE A 44 -9.45 6.30 -12.99
C ILE A 44 -9.55 7.64 -12.30
N HIS A 45 -9.92 7.65 -11.04
CA HIS A 45 -9.76 8.78 -10.12
C HIS A 45 -9.01 8.34 -8.87
N ILE A 46 -8.58 9.30 -8.09
CA ILE A 46 -7.95 9.05 -6.79
C ILE A 46 -8.95 9.44 -5.71
N ASP A 47 -9.26 8.51 -4.80
CA ASP A 47 -10.16 8.74 -3.65
C ASP A 47 -9.41 9.18 -2.40
N ALA A 48 -8.17 8.73 -2.29
CA ALA A 48 -7.29 9.14 -1.21
C ALA A 48 -5.82 9.04 -1.64
N TRP A 49 -5.01 9.92 -1.06
CA TRP A 49 -3.57 9.81 -1.20
C TRP A 49 -2.85 10.31 0.05
N ARG A 50 -1.67 9.80 0.27
CA ARG A 50 -0.71 10.31 1.25
C ARG A 50 0.71 10.18 0.76
N GLN A 51 1.54 11.14 1.10
CA GLN A 51 2.97 10.99 1.02
C GLN A 51 3.41 10.12 2.20
N VAL A 52 4.16 9.05 1.94
CA VAL A 52 4.62 8.14 2.99
C VAL A 52 6.00 8.60 3.45
N ASN A 53 6.04 9.37 4.52
CA ASN A 53 7.27 9.89 5.11
C ASN A 53 7.70 9.08 6.33
N HIS A 54 6.72 8.54 7.08
CA HIS A 54 7.01 7.75 8.28
C HIS A 54 6.14 6.50 8.33
N VAL A 55 6.72 5.40 8.76
CA VAL A 55 6.00 4.15 9.08
C VAL A 55 6.60 3.56 10.33
N ASP A 56 5.75 3.32 11.33
CA ASP A 56 6.17 2.94 12.67
C ASP A 56 7.21 3.95 13.21
N GLN A 57 8.35 3.51 13.71
CA GLN A 57 9.44 4.38 14.17
C GLN A 57 10.55 4.53 13.11
N HIS A 58 10.17 4.66 11.82
CA HIS A 58 11.12 4.80 10.72
C HIS A 58 10.72 5.92 9.77
N ALA A 59 11.70 6.75 9.40
CA ALA A 59 11.56 7.65 8.26
C ALA A 59 11.75 6.86 6.95
N VAL A 60 10.89 7.13 5.97
CA VAL A 60 10.92 6.50 4.64
C VAL A 60 11.67 7.41 3.69
N ASN A 61 12.83 6.98 3.25
CA ASN A 61 13.68 7.76 2.35
C ASN A 61 13.71 7.12 0.97
N VAL A 62 13.55 7.93 -0.06
CA VAL A 62 13.70 7.53 -1.46
C VAL A 62 15.06 8.01 -1.96
N LEU A 63 15.97 7.09 -2.24
CA LEU A 63 17.33 7.38 -2.66
C LEU A 63 17.52 7.02 -4.14
N ASN A 64 18.22 7.90 -4.87
CA ASN A 64 18.60 7.62 -6.24
C ASN A 64 19.74 6.59 -6.28
N ASN A 65 19.54 5.50 -7.03
CA ASN A 65 20.50 4.40 -7.15
C ASN A 65 21.88 4.82 -7.67
N GLN A 66 21.95 5.86 -8.50
CA GLN A 66 23.21 6.36 -9.07
C GLN A 66 24.08 7.12 -8.05
N LYS A 67 23.52 7.56 -6.94
CA LYS A 67 24.21 8.40 -5.93
C LYS A 67 24.69 7.61 -4.72
N LEU A 68 24.59 6.28 -4.73
CA LEU A 68 24.89 5.46 -3.58
C LEU A 68 26.29 4.85 -3.65
N PRO A 69 27.05 4.88 -2.53
CA PRO A 69 28.29 4.12 -2.45
C PRO A 69 28.00 2.62 -2.51
N SER A 70 28.83 1.90 -3.26
CA SER A 70 28.72 0.46 -3.54
C SER A 70 28.90 -0.48 -2.32
N ASN A 71 29.15 0.05 -1.14
CA ASN A 71 29.51 -0.70 0.06
C ASN A 71 28.58 -0.39 1.24
N GLN A 72 27.32 -0.84 1.17
CA GLN A 72 26.56 -1.04 2.41
C GLN A 72 26.66 -2.53 2.79
N ALA A 73 27.24 -2.80 3.95
CA ALA A 73 27.25 -4.13 4.54
C ALA A 73 25.83 -4.68 4.69
N PRO A 74 25.59 -5.99 4.50
CA PRO A 74 24.30 -6.60 4.74
C PRO A 74 24.01 -6.58 6.27
N GLY A 75 23.42 -5.48 6.71
CA GLY A 75 22.76 -5.44 8.01
C GLY A 75 21.34 -6.03 7.89
N ARG A 76 20.67 -6.30 9.02
CA ARG A 76 19.23 -6.60 9.02
C ARG A 76 18.51 -5.36 8.48
N GLU A 77 18.17 -5.42 7.19
CA GLU A 77 17.47 -4.33 6.50
C GLU A 77 16.00 -4.34 6.94
N THR A 78 15.56 -3.24 7.54
CA THR A 78 14.13 -3.02 7.77
C THR A 78 13.47 -2.76 6.42
N LYS A 79 12.37 -3.47 6.15
CA LYS A 79 11.61 -3.43 4.91
C LYS A 79 10.26 -2.79 5.12
N LEU A 80 9.70 -2.22 4.07
CA LEU A 80 8.38 -1.62 4.08
C LEU A 80 7.38 -2.60 3.44
N PHE A 81 6.38 -2.99 4.24
CA PHE A 81 5.31 -3.89 3.77
C PHE A 81 3.98 -3.15 3.70
N PHE A 82 3.21 -3.48 2.68
CA PHE A 82 1.79 -3.17 2.58
C PHE A 82 0.98 -4.43 2.88
N LEU A 83 -0.06 -4.29 3.69
CA LEU A 83 -1.02 -5.35 3.99
C LEU A 83 -2.44 -4.84 3.79
N ASN A 84 -3.28 -5.69 3.19
CA ASN A 84 -4.71 -5.49 3.11
C ASN A 84 -5.39 -6.55 3.99
N LEU A 85 -6.11 -6.11 5.01
CA LEU A 85 -6.81 -7.01 5.94
C LEU A 85 -8.28 -7.01 5.58
N GLY A 86 -8.87 -8.20 5.39
CA GLY A 86 -10.29 -8.37 5.19
C GLY A 86 -11.01 -8.70 6.50
N GLY A 87 -12.28 -8.34 6.60
CA GLY A 87 -13.08 -8.69 7.76
C GLY A 87 -14.55 -8.33 7.61
N TYR A 88 -15.38 -8.98 8.41
CA TYR A 88 -16.83 -8.93 8.32
C TYR A 88 -17.47 -8.45 9.62
N LYS A 89 -18.59 -7.75 9.51
CA LYS A 89 -19.48 -7.48 10.64
C LYS A 89 -20.76 -8.28 10.50
N GLN A 90 -21.28 -8.77 11.62
CA GLN A 90 -22.49 -9.59 11.61
C GLN A 90 -23.69 -8.80 11.10
N ASN A 91 -24.47 -9.40 10.18
CA ASN A 91 -25.67 -8.83 9.55
C ASN A 91 -25.40 -7.63 8.62
N GLU A 92 -24.16 -7.36 8.22
CA GLU A 92 -23.82 -6.39 7.18
C GLU A 92 -23.45 -7.14 5.89
N PHE A 93 -24.02 -6.68 4.75
CA PHE A 93 -23.71 -7.23 3.42
C PHE A 93 -22.47 -6.51 2.85
N GLU A 94 -21.35 -6.61 3.56
CA GLU A 94 -20.12 -5.89 3.27
C GLU A 94 -18.92 -6.69 3.76
N GLU A 95 -17.83 -6.66 3.00
CA GLU A 95 -16.50 -7.05 3.42
C GLU A 95 -15.67 -5.79 3.62
N TYR A 96 -15.24 -5.57 4.84
CA TYR A 96 -14.44 -4.41 5.21
C TYR A 96 -12.96 -4.69 4.98
N HIS A 97 -12.25 -3.72 4.44
CA HIS A 97 -10.81 -3.83 4.23
C HIS A 97 -10.05 -2.75 5.00
N TYR A 98 -8.99 -3.16 5.68
CA TYR A 98 -8.09 -2.25 6.37
C TYR A 98 -6.69 -2.33 5.78
N LYS A 99 -6.25 -1.21 5.23
CA LYS A 99 -4.98 -1.09 4.52
C LYS A 99 -3.94 -0.50 5.46
N MET A 100 -2.83 -1.22 5.68
CA MET A 100 -1.78 -0.78 6.59
C MET A 100 -0.38 -0.89 5.99
N LEU A 101 0.52 -0.05 6.47
CA LEU A 101 1.96 -0.15 6.22
C LEU A 101 2.65 -0.62 7.48
N VAL A 102 3.70 -1.42 7.32
CA VAL A 102 4.52 -1.94 8.42
C VAL A 102 5.99 -1.88 8.04
N ALA A 103 6.80 -1.32 8.94
CA ALA A 103 8.26 -1.32 8.83
C ALA A 103 8.83 -2.44 9.72
N CYS A 104 9.34 -3.52 9.12
CA CYS A 104 9.90 -4.66 9.86
C CYS A 104 10.86 -5.48 9.00
N GLU A 105 11.46 -6.53 9.59
CA GLU A 105 12.50 -7.31 8.93
C GLU A 105 11.97 -8.31 7.90
N ASN A 106 10.75 -8.82 8.09
CA ASN A 106 10.19 -9.87 7.25
C ASN A 106 8.66 -9.95 7.31
N LYS A 107 8.09 -10.69 6.38
CA LYS A 107 6.63 -10.92 6.25
C LYS A 107 6.00 -11.50 7.52
N SER A 108 6.66 -12.43 8.22
CA SER A 108 6.10 -13.05 9.42
C SER A 108 5.86 -12.05 10.54
N VAL A 109 6.80 -11.10 10.74
CA VAL A 109 6.64 -10.01 11.71
C VAL A 109 5.53 -9.06 11.29
N ALA A 110 5.42 -8.74 9.99
CA ALA A 110 4.34 -7.89 9.48
C ALA A 110 2.96 -8.52 9.74
N ILE A 111 2.80 -9.81 9.48
CA ILE A 111 1.57 -10.56 9.76
C ILE A 111 1.23 -10.56 11.26
N GLN A 112 2.22 -10.79 12.11
CA GLN A 112 2.02 -10.78 13.56
C GLN A 112 1.49 -9.41 14.03
N ARG A 113 2.05 -8.31 13.52
CA ARG A 113 1.58 -6.95 13.82
C ARG A 113 0.18 -6.70 13.26
N ALA A 114 -0.12 -7.16 12.05
CA ALA A 114 -1.45 -7.05 11.46
C ALA A 114 -2.52 -7.75 12.31
N LYS A 115 -2.26 -8.98 12.76
CA LYS A 115 -3.14 -9.73 13.65
C LYS A 115 -3.31 -9.09 15.03
N ALA A 116 -2.42 -8.21 15.43
CA ALA A 116 -2.54 -7.46 16.68
C ALA A 116 -3.44 -6.21 16.57
N THR A 117 -3.82 -5.78 15.35
CA THR A 117 -4.68 -4.61 15.14
C THR A 117 -6.08 -4.79 15.71
N ALA A 118 -6.73 -3.67 16.06
CA ALA A 118 -8.12 -3.67 16.48
C ALA A 118 -9.04 -4.19 15.36
N PHE A 119 -8.78 -3.83 14.11
CA PHE A 119 -9.54 -4.32 12.97
C PHE A 119 -9.56 -5.84 12.93
N TYR A 120 -8.41 -6.50 12.95
CA TYR A 120 -8.31 -7.95 12.88
C TYR A 120 -9.00 -8.67 14.05
N LYS A 121 -8.92 -8.08 15.27
CA LYS A 121 -9.49 -8.67 16.49
C LYS A 121 -11.01 -8.49 16.60
N HIS A 122 -11.56 -7.40 16.04
CA HIS A 122 -12.94 -7.00 16.26
C HIS A 122 -13.84 -7.10 15.01
N THR A 123 -13.25 -7.45 13.85
CA THR A 123 -13.97 -7.62 12.61
C THR A 123 -13.95 -9.10 12.24
N GLY A 124 -15.06 -9.78 12.53
CA GLY A 124 -15.20 -11.21 12.27
C GLY A 124 -16.09 -11.90 13.29
N PHE A 125 -16.73 -12.98 12.89
CA PHE A 125 -17.61 -13.77 13.75
C PHE A 125 -17.58 -15.26 13.35
N LYS A 126 -18.23 -16.13 14.10
CA LYS A 126 -18.29 -17.55 13.77
C LYS A 126 -18.95 -17.77 12.40
N GLY A 127 -18.16 -18.21 11.41
CA GLY A 127 -18.58 -18.41 10.03
C GLY A 127 -18.00 -17.39 9.04
N ALA A 128 -17.51 -16.23 9.53
CA ALA A 128 -16.78 -15.25 8.75
C ALA A 128 -15.72 -14.56 9.65
N THR A 129 -14.52 -15.07 9.66
CA THR A 129 -13.42 -14.56 10.50
C THR A 129 -12.65 -13.45 9.77
N SER A 130 -12.05 -12.53 10.53
CA SER A 130 -11.08 -11.59 9.96
C SER A 130 -9.92 -12.37 9.34
N HIS A 131 -9.46 -11.93 8.20
CA HIS A 131 -8.39 -12.57 7.46
C HIS A 131 -7.42 -11.52 6.89
N ILE A 132 -6.28 -11.96 6.46
CA ILE A 132 -5.42 -11.23 5.55
C ILE A 132 -5.79 -11.79 4.19
N ASP A 133 -6.21 -10.93 3.26
CA ASP A 133 -6.68 -11.36 1.95
C ASP A 133 -5.65 -12.29 1.31
N ASP A 134 -6.10 -13.51 1.06
CA ASP A 134 -5.30 -14.59 0.53
C ASP A 134 -5.99 -15.19 -0.70
N LYS A 135 -5.29 -15.18 -1.79
CA LYS A 135 -5.78 -15.63 -3.09
C LYS A 135 -5.98 -17.15 -3.17
N TYR A 136 -5.43 -17.92 -2.22
CA TYR A 136 -5.37 -19.38 -2.29
C TYR A 136 -5.80 -20.13 -1.02
N GLY A 137 -6.34 -19.45 -0.01
CA GLY A 137 -6.87 -20.11 1.21
C GLY A 137 -5.81 -20.68 2.15
N VAL A 138 -4.54 -20.41 1.90
CA VAL A 138 -3.40 -20.82 2.74
C VAL A 138 -2.31 -19.78 2.67
N ASP A 139 -2.19 -18.96 3.71
CA ASP A 139 -1.09 -18.01 3.94
C ASP A 139 -0.90 -16.84 2.93
N VAL A 140 -1.45 -15.69 3.29
CA VAL A 140 -0.83 -14.37 3.15
C VAL A 140 -0.36 -13.98 1.74
N ASP A 141 -1.28 -13.87 0.77
CA ASP A 141 -0.91 -13.36 -0.54
C ASP A 141 -1.06 -11.83 -0.69
N ASP A 142 -1.85 -11.15 0.13
CA ASP A 142 -1.95 -9.69 0.09
C ASP A 142 -1.05 -8.99 1.11
N ILE A 143 0.15 -9.52 1.26
CA ILE A 143 1.28 -8.81 1.84
C ILE A 143 2.36 -8.61 0.79
N PHE A 144 2.64 -7.38 0.48
CA PHE A 144 3.66 -6.99 -0.49
C PHE A 144 4.79 -6.24 0.20
N GLU A 145 6.03 -6.59 -0.10
CA GLU A 145 7.12 -5.67 0.13
C GLU A 145 6.99 -4.54 -0.91
N ILE A 146 6.93 -3.28 -0.48
CA ILE A 146 6.62 -2.15 -1.36
C ILE A 146 7.55 -2.11 -2.58
N LYS A 147 8.84 -2.42 -2.41
CA LYS A 147 9.79 -2.45 -3.52
C LYS A 147 9.38 -3.41 -4.64
N ASP A 148 8.64 -4.49 -4.34
CA ASP A 148 8.27 -5.50 -5.34
C ASP A 148 7.09 -5.04 -6.21
N ILE A 149 6.22 -4.18 -5.67
CA ILE A 149 5.02 -3.67 -6.35
C ILE A 149 5.20 -2.27 -6.96
N LEU A 150 6.35 -1.64 -6.78
CA LEU A 150 6.66 -0.39 -7.49
C LEU A 150 6.80 -0.63 -8.99
N PRO A 151 6.43 0.35 -9.85
CA PRO A 151 6.72 0.30 -11.28
C PRO A 151 8.20 0.03 -11.57
N GLN A 152 8.47 -0.75 -12.61
CA GLN A 152 9.84 -1.16 -12.94
C GLN A 152 10.78 0.04 -13.20
N THR A 153 10.27 1.07 -13.86
CA THR A 153 11.01 2.32 -14.11
C THR A 153 11.42 3.05 -12.83
N ILE A 154 10.66 2.89 -11.76
CA ILE A 154 10.96 3.45 -10.44
C ILE A 154 12.02 2.60 -9.75
N LYS A 155 11.90 1.26 -9.77
CA LYS A 155 12.88 0.34 -9.18
C LYS A 155 14.29 0.51 -9.74
N GLU A 156 14.38 0.82 -11.02
CA GLU A 156 15.67 1.06 -11.69
C GLU A 156 16.34 2.36 -11.22
N LYS A 157 15.57 3.39 -10.93
CA LYS A 157 16.08 4.72 -10.56
C LYS A 157 16.24 4.91 -9.06
N TYR A 158 15.35 4.32 -8.26
CA TYR A 158 15.25 4.61 -6.84
C TYR A 158 15.19 3.34 -6.01
N ARG A 159 15.62 3.47 -4.75
CA ARG A 159 15.36 2.50 -3.70
C ARG A 159 14.75 3.17 -2.49
N ILE A 160 13.93 2.44 -1.76
CA ILE A 160 13.38 2.85 -0.48
C ILE A 160 14.35 2.40 0.62
N VAL A 161 14.69 3.32 1.50
CA VAL A 161 15.53 3.06 2.67
C VAL A 161 14.80 3.54 3.91
N LEU A 162 14.68 2.67 4.90
CA LEU A 162 14.07 2.97 6.18
C LEU A 162 15.15 3.30 7.21
N THR A 163 15.04 4.46 7.85
CA THR A 163 15.97 4.90 8.92
C THR A 163 15.19 5.09 10.22
N PRO A 164 15.63 4.49 11.34
CA PRO A 164 15.00 4.71 12.64
C PRO A 164 14.91 6.20 12.97
N THR A 165 13.79 6.61 13.57
CA THR A 165 13.58 7.99 14.02
C THR A 165 12.69 8.04 15.25
N ASP A 166 13.04 8.91 16.20
CA ASP A 166 12.22 9.19 17.38
C ASP A 166 11.14 10.26 17.12
N ASN A 167 11.21 10.91 15.97
CA ASN A 167 10.30 12.00 15.57
C ASN A 167 9.29 11.55 14.49
N ALA A 168 8.86 10.30 14.53
CA ALA A 168 7.83 9.82 13.60
C ALA A 168 6.50 10.55 13.87
N THR A 169 5.97 11.19 12.83
CA THR A 169 4.63 11.81 12.82
C THR A 169 3.73 11.05 11.87
N GLU A 170 2.44 11.07 12.14
CA GLU A 170 1.47 10.52 11.18
C GLU A 170 1.49 11.34 9.89
N ASP A 171 1.51 10.65 8.76
CA ASP A 171 1.43 11.28 7.45
C ASP A 171 -0.01 11.78 7.21
N GLU A 172 -0.13 12.97 6.65
CA GLU A 172 -1.42 13.54 6.27
C GLU A 172 -2.11 12.70 5.21
N VAL A 173 -3.39 12.41 5.42
CA VAL A 173 -4.25 11.72 4.45
C VAL A 173 -5.15 12.74 3.76
N ASN A 174 -5.02 12.84 2.45
CA ASN A 174 -5.85 13.69 1.62
C ASN A 174 -6.98 12.84 1.03
N LEU A 175 -8.21 13.14 1.43
CA LEU A 175 -9.43 12.47 0.96
C LEU A 175 -10.14 13.35 -0.06
N GLY A 176 -10.72 12.74 -1.09
CA GLY A 176 -11.52 13.46 -2.07
C GLY A 176 -11.66 12.66 -3.37
N TYR A 177 -12.27 13.29 -4.37
CA TYR A 177 -12.43 12.73 -5.70
C TYR A 177 -11.53 13.52 -6.67
N PHE A 178 -10.32 13.02 -6.89
CA PHE A 178 -9.33 13.69 -7.71
C PHE A 178 -9.30 13.07 -9.12
N ILE A 179 -9.76 13.83 -10.10
CA ILE A 179 -9.76 13.41 -11.51
C ILE A 179 -8.35 13.59 -12.07
N LEU A 180 -7.79 12.55 -12.70
CA LEU A 180 -6.40 12.56 -13.18
C LEU A 180 -6.09 13.72 -14.14
N ASP A 181 -7.01 14.07 -15.01
CA ASP A 181 -6.83 15.17 -15.99
C ASP A 181 -6.81 16.57 -15.36
N LYS A 182 -7.16 16.68 -14.06
CA LYS A 182 -7.23 17.95 -13.32
C LYS A 182 -6.14 18.12 -12.27
N LEU A 183 -5.20 17.19 -12.20
CA LEU A 183 -4.04 17.24 -11.29
C LEU A 183 -2.97 18.25 -11.75
#